data_610fd3b14f4da5ed7786a35d11052ada
#
_entry.id   610fd3b14f4da5ed7786a35d11052ada
#
_cell.length_a   1.000
_cell.length_b   1.000
_cell.length_c   1.000
_cell.angle_alpha   90.00
_cell.angle_beta   90.00
_cell.angle_gamma   90.00
#
_symmetry.space_group_name_H-M   'P 1'
#
loop_
_entity.id
_entity.type
_entity.pdbx_description
1 polymer ?
#
loop_
_entity_poly.entity_id
_entity_poly.type
_entity_poly.pdbx_seq_one_letter_code
_entity_poly.pdbx_strand_id
1 'polypeptide(L)'
;MTNVLILHGTGATPNSNWFMWLKGRLIGRGYRVWLPQLPDADTPSAATYTKYLLSNKDFKFGDETVLVGHSSGAVEILNLLQHLPKMTHVKAAILVSAFKDDLEMDELSGLFEEPFDFEKIKQRCGKFIFIHSDNDPYCPLDHAKYLARETNGEVVVFEGQGHFNTELSSDYEQFPEIIQFIDEAIES
;
A
#
# COMPACT_ATOMS: atom_id res chain seq x y z
N MET A 1 19.88 0.61 -6.28
CA MET A 1 19.51 -0.27 -5.13
C MET A 1 18.05 -0.04 -4.84
N THR A 2 17.25 -1.07 -4.95
CA THR A 2 15.79 -0.97 -4.76
C THR A 2 15.45 -0.61 -3.32
N ASN A 3 14.60 0.41 -3.16
CA ASN A 3 14.00 0.81 -1.89
C ASN A 3 12.57 0.30 -1.83
N VAL A 4 12.16 -0.27 -0.71
CA VAL A 4 10.77 -0.72 -0.52
C VAL A 4 10.20 -0.06 0.73
N LEU A 5 9.07 0.63 0.57
CA LEU A 5 8.25 1.12 1.66
C LEU A 5 7.08 0.15 1.88
N ILE A 6 6.88 -0.28 3.12
CA ILE A 6 5.73 -1.12 3.49
C ILE A 6 4.87 -0.35 4.49
N LEU A 7 3.57 -0.19 4.19
CA LEU A 7 2.61 0.49 5.05
C LEU A 7 1.53 -0.49 5.55
N HIS A 8 1.36 -0.54 6.86
CA HIS A 8 0.33 -1.35 7.52
C HIS A 8 -1.05 -0.69 7.51
N GLY A 9 -2.09 -1.44 7.79
CA GLY A 9 -3.49 -0.99 7.87
C GLY A 9 -3.87 -0.36 9.20
N THR A 10 -5.16 0.02 9.31
CA THR A 10 -5.80 0.55 10.52
C THR A 10 -5.67 -0.44 11.68
N GLY A 11 -5.38 0.06 12.89
CA GLY A 11 -5.22 -0.74 14.09
C GLY A 11 -4.02 -1.69 14.09
N ALA A 12 -3.26 -1.75 13.00
CA ALA A 12 -2.11 -2.63 12.84
C ALA A 12 -0.79 -1.95 13.25
N THR A 13 0.24 -2.76 13.35
CA THR A 13 1.62 -2.34 13.63
C THR A 13 2.57 -2.98 12.62
N PRO A 14 3.84 -2.57 12.55
CA PRO A 14 4.85 -3.28 11.75
C PRO A 14 4.98 -4.77 12.05
N ASN A 15 4.61 -5.20 13.27
CA ASN A 15 4.69 -6.60 13.69
C ASN A 15 3.40 -7.40 13.39
N SER A 16 2.36 -6.76 12.84
CA SER A 16 1.12 -7.43 12.45
C SER A 16 1.28 -8.14 11.11
N ASN A 17 0.45 -9.17 10.88
CA ASN A 17 0.32 -9.86 9.60
C ASN A 17 1.68 -10.28 9.00
N TRP A 18 1.81 -10.23 7.69
CA TRP A 18 2.98 -10.63 6.91
C TRP A 18 4.08 -9.55 6.78
N PHE A 19 3.94 -8.39 7.41
CA PHE A 19 4.82 -7.24 7.14
C PHE A 19 6.27 -7.48 7.56
N MET A 20 6.51 -7.99 8.79
CA MET A 20 7.88 -8.30 9.24
C MET A 20 8.50 -9.45 8.47
N TRP A 21 7.69 -10.46 8.11
CA TRP A 21 8.15 -11.56 7.27
C TRP A 21 8.59 -11.03 5.90
N LEU A 22 7.75 -10.19 5.23
CA LEU A 22 8.09 -9.58 3.95
C LEU A 22 9.37 -8.75 4.05
N LYS A 23 9.47 -7.88 5.07
CA LYS A 23 10.68 -7.08 5.32
C LYS A 23 11.93 -7.96 5.39
N GLY A 24 11.89 -9.05 6.15
CA GLY A 24 13.01 -10.00 6.28
C GLY A 24 13.40 -10.63 4.94
N ARG A 25 12.40 -11.05 4.15
CA ARG A 25 12.62 -11.64 2.82
C ARG A 25 13.27 -10.65 1.85
N LEU A 26 12.83 -9.40 1.85
CA LEU A 26 13.36 -8.36 0.97
C LEU A 26 14.77 -7.91 1.37
N ILE A 27 15.04 -7.78 2.67
CA ILE A 27 16.40 -7.51 3.16
C ILE A 27 17.36 -8.63 2.76
N GLY A 28 16.93 -9.90 2.86
CA GLY A 28 17.72 -11.06 2.42
C GLY A 28 18.05 -11.06 0.91
N ARG A 29 17.32 -10.27 0.12
CA ARG A 29 17.55 -10.03 -1.33
C ARG A 29 18.38 -8.78 -1.60
N GLY A 30 18.86 -8.08 -0.56
CA GLY A 30 19.68 -6.87 -0.68
C GLY A 30 18.88 -5.58 -0.89
N TYR A 31 17.57 -5.58 -0.66
CA TYR A 31 16.75 -4.38 -0.78
C TYR A 31 16.80 -3.56 0.52
N ARG A 32 16.69 -2.25 0.39
CA ARG A 32 16.52 -1.34 1.52
C ARG A 32 15.03 -1.23 1.84
N VAL A 33 14.64 -1.67 3.02
CA VAL A 33 13.22 -1.74 3.41
C VAL A 33 12.93 -0.80 4.57
N TRP A 34 11.92 0.05 4.40
CA TRP A 34 11.34 0.87 5.45
C TRP A 34 9.92 0.39 5.75
N LEU A 35 9.71 -0.05 6.97
CA LEU A 35 8.41 -0.47 7.51
C LEU A 35 8.19 0.35 8.79
N PRO A 36 7.61 1.58 8.67
CA PRO A 36 7.36 2.44 9.82
C PRO A 36 6.16 1.99 10.65
N GLN A 37 6.15 2.38 11.93
CA GLN A 37 4.90 2.52 12.67
C GLN A 37 4.23 3.81 12.24
N LEU A 38 3.04 3.72 11.65
CA LEU A 38 2.24 4.89 11.30
C LEU A 38 1.65 5.51 12.58
N PRO A 39 1.66 6.85 12.72
CA PRO A 39 1.08 7.51 13.89
C PRO A 39 -0.44 7.35 13.91
N ASP A 40 -1.02 7.22 15.10
CA ASP A 40 -2.48 7.17 15.32
C ASP A 40 -3.20 6.15 14.41
N ALA A 41 -2.66 4.92 14.32
CA ALA A 41 -3.10 3.90 13.36
C ALA A 41 -4.58 3.48 13.51
N ASP A 42 -5.20 3.73 14.66
CA ASP A 42 -6.63 3.45 14.89
C ASP A 42 -7.56 4.48 14.20
N THR A 43 -7.04 5.68 13.93
CA THR A 43 -7.75 6.78 13.26
C THR A 43 -6.85 7.40 12.18
N PRO A 44 -6.64 6.70 11.06
CA PRO A 44 -5.67 7.09 10.05
C PRO A 44 -6.05 8.44 9.40
N SER A 45 -5.02 9.29 9.21
CA SER A 45 -5.17 10.58 8.54
C SER A 45 -4.12 10.72 7.44
N ALA A 46 -4.56 10.95 6.21
CA ALA A 46 -3.69 11.15 5.06
C ALA A 46 -2.72 12.31 5.27
N ALA A 47 -3.19 13.44 5.82
CA ALA A 47 -2.34 14.59 6.09
C ALA A 47 -1.23 14.26 7.10
N THR A 48 -1.56 13.52 8.17
CA THR A 48 -0.60 13.09 9.20
C THR A 48 0.40 12.09 8.64
N TYR A 49 -0.06 11.08 7.92
CA TYR A 49 0.76 10.02 7.34
C TYR A 49 1.70 10.57 6.27
N THR A 50 1.17 11.29 5.30
CA THR A 50 1.97 11.91 4.23
C THR A 50 3.06 12.83 4.81
N LYS A 51 2.72 13.68 5.78
CA LYS A 51 3.71 14.54 6.45
C LYS A 51 4.79 13.72 7.15
N TYR A 52 4.40 12.68 7.87
CA TYR A 52 5.33 11.78 8.56
C TYR A 52 6.27 11.09 7.57
N LEU A 53 5.73 10.51 6.49
CA LEU A 53 6.50 9.78 5.47
C LEU A 53 7.46 10.70 4.71
N LEU A 54 7.02 11.88 4.31
CA LEU A 54 7.85 12.85 3.58
C LEU A 54 8.90 13.55 4.46
N SER A 55 8.73 13.56 5.78
CA SER A 55 9.70 14.13 6.72
C SER A 55 10.93 13.25 6.93
N ASN A 56 10.87 11.96 6.58
CA ASN A 56 11.98 11.04 6.74
C ASN A 56 13.09 11.33 5.73
N LYS A 57 14.25 11.76 6.25
CA LYS A 57 15.42 12.11 5.41
C LYS A 57 16.26 10.89 5.01
N ASP A 58 16.08 9.77 5.69
CA ASP A 58 16.87 8.56 5.46
C ASP A 58 16.28 7.69 4.35
N PHE A 59 14.96 7.75 4.12
CA PHE A 59 14.31 7.06 3.01
C PHE A 59 14.16 8.02 1.82
N LYS A 60 14.60 7.58 0.63
CA LYS A 60 14.53 8.38 -0.59
C LYS A 60 13.53 7.76 -1.56
N PHE A 61 12.50 8.53 -1.89
CA PHE A 61 11.58 8.19 -2.98
C PHE A 61 12.26 8.48 -4.33
N GLY A 62 12.10 7.59 -5.29
CA GLY A 62 12.70 7.73 -6.64
C GLY A 62 12.37 6.51 -7.50
N ASP A 63 12.92 6.47 -8.71
CA ASP A 63 12.65 5.47 -9.76
C ASP A 63 12.93 4.01 -9.37
N GLU A 64 13.72 3.80 -8.31
CA GLU A 64 14.00 2.47 -7.75
C GLU A 64 13.13 2.14 -6.52
N THR A 65 12.07 2.93 -6.26
CA THR A 65 11.21 2.72 -5.10
C THR A 65 9.98 1.89 -5.46
N VAL A 66 9.72 0.84 -4.69
CA VAL A 66 8.47 0.08 -4.70
C VAL A 66 7.70 0.38 -3.41
N LEU A 67 6.43 0.70 -3.55
CA LEU A 67 5.51 0.96 -2.45
C LEU A 67 4.60 -0.27 -2.25
N VAL A 68 4.49 -0.77 -1.04
CA VAL A 68 3.61 -1.87 -0.68
C VAL A 68 2.70 -1.42 0.45
N GLY A 69 1.40 -1.49 0.27
CA GLY A 69 0.43 -1.09 1.29
C GLY A 69 -0.66 -2.14 1.50
N HIS A 70 -1.14 -2.21 2.71
CA HIS A 70 -2.28 -3.05 3.08
C HIS A 70 -3.39 -2.20 3.67
N SER A 71 -4.63 -2.40 3.21
CA SER A 71 -5.82 -1.74 3.73
C SER A 71 -5.67 -0.20 3.71
N SER A 72 -5.83 0.50 4.82
CA SER A 72 -5.61 1.96 4.91
C SER A 72 -4.18 2.38 4.52
N GLY A 73 -3.17 1.52 4.71
CA GLY A 73 -1.82 1.76 4.21
C GLY A 73 -1.74 1.75 2.68
N ALA A 74 -2.58 0.97 2.00
CA ALA A 74 -2.69 1.00 0.54
C ALA A 74 -3.37 2.31 0.06
N VAL A 75 -4.37 2.78 0.79
CA VAL A 75 -5.03 4.08 0.54
C VAL A 75 -4.04 5.23 0.76
N GLU A 76 -3.23 5.17 1.83
CA GLU A 76 -2.20 6.18 2.10
C GLU A 76 -1.14 6.24 0.97
N ILE A 77 -0.81 5.13 0.33
CA ILE A 77 0.10 5.18 -0.83
C ILE A 77 -0.47 6.06 -1.94
N LEU A 78 -1.77 6.02 -2.22
CA LEU A 78 -2.40 6.90 -3.21
C LEU A 78 -2.32 8.37 -2.77
N ASN A 79 -2.57 8.66 -1.49
CA ASN A 79 -2.42 10.00 -0.92
C ASN A 79 -0.96 10.47 -0.99
N LEU A 80 -0.01 9.64 -0.62
CA LEU A 80 1.42 9.94 -0.70
C LEU A 80 1.86 10.28 -2.12
N LEU A 81 1.42 9.50 -3.11
CA LEU A 81 1.78 9.70 -4.51
C LEU A 81 1.36 11.07 -5.03
N GLN A 82 0.15 11.56 -4.69
CA GLN A 82 -0.28 12.89 -5.14
C GLN A 82 0.48 14.05 -4.45
N HIS A 83 1.17 13.78 -3.34
CA HIS A 83 1.94 14.75 -2.59
C HIS A 83 3.45 14.63 -2.76
N LEU A 84 3.95 13.63 -3.49
CA LEU A 84 5.37 13.52 -3.81
C LEU A 84 5.87 14.80 -4.52
N PRO A 85 7.13 15.20 -4.30
CA PRO A 85 7.74 16.33 -5.01
C PRO A 85 7.58 16.21 -6.52
N LYS A 86 7.41 17.34 -7.21
CA LYS A 86 6.99 17.41 -8.63
C LYS A 86 7.79 16.53 -9.59
N MET A 87 9.07 16.30 -9.33
CA MET A 87 9.96 15.49 -10.18
C MET A 87 10.25 14.10 -9.60
N THR A 88 9.54 13.71 -8.55
CA THR A 88 9.71 12.38 -7.94
C THR A 88 8.78 11.39 -8.60
N HIS A 89 9.32 10.27 -9.04
CA HIS A 89 8.58 9.15 -9.61
C HIS A 89 9.01 7.88 -8.89
N VAL A 90 8.08 6.95 -8.64
CA VAL A 90 8.36 5.64 -8.06
C VAL A 90 8.10 4.53 -9.07
N LYS A 91 8.78 3.42 -8.91
CA LYS A 91 8.72 2.31 -9.86
C LYS A 91 7.35 1.64 -9.88
N ALA A 92 6.84 1.27 -8.71
CA ALA A 92 5.57 0.60 -8.61
C ALA A 92 4.89 0.80 -7.25
N ALA A 93 3.57 0.60 -7.23
CA ALA A 93 2.72 0.52 -6.05
C ALA A 93 1.93 -0.80 -6.06
N ILE A 94 2.10 -1.62 -5.01
CA ILE A 94 1.40 -2.88 -4.77
C ILE A 94 0.43 -2.65 -3.62
N LEU A 95 -0.85 -2.69 -3.92
CA LEU A 95 -1.93 -2.20 -3.08
C LEU A 95 -2.85 -3.37 -2.71
N VAL A 96 -2.70 -3.90 -1.49
CA VAL A 96 -3.46 -5.04 -1.00
C VAL A 96 -4.69 -4.56 -0.25
N SER A 97 -5.87 -5.03 -0.65
CA SER A 97 -7.17 -4.65 -0.07
C SER A 97 -7.40 -3.13 -0.01
N ALA A 98 -7.04 -2.41 -1.07
CA ALA A 98 -7.26 -0.97 -1.17
C ALA A 98 -8.74 -0.64 -1.35
N PHE A 99 -9.17 0.50 -0.83
CA PHE A 99 -10.53 0.99 -0.92
C PHE A 99 -10.58 2.48 -1.33
N LYS A 100 -11.71 2.94 -1.89
CA LYS A 100 -11.85 4.24 -2.56
C LYS A 100 -12.56 5.32 -1.75
N ASP A 101 -13.20 4.95 -0.64
CA ASP A 101 -13.95 5.82 0.27
C ASP A 101 -13.85 5.30 1.71
N ASP A 102 -14.44 6.00 2.67
CA ASP A 102 -14.34 5.70 4.09
C ASP A 102 -15.12 4.46 4.55
N LEU A 103 -15.73 3.70 3.62
CA LEU A 103 -16.51 2.48 3.92
C LEU A 103 -17.64 2.71 4.93
N GLU A 104 -18.16 3.93 5.04
CA GLU A 104 -19.13 4.38 6.04
C GLU A 104 -18.61 4.24 7.48
N MET A 105 -17.28 4.33 7.68
CA MET A 105 -16.58 4.23 8.95
C MET A 105 -15.90 5.57 9.28
N ASP A 106 -16.40 6.26 10.30
CA ASP A 106 -15.93 7.61 10.68
C ASP A 106 -14.42 7.64 10.93
N GLU A 107 -13.85 6.57 11.50
CA GLU A 107 -12.42 6.45 11.77
C GLU A 107 -11.55 6.46 10.51
N LEU A 108 -12.09 6.14 9.34
CA LEU A 108 -11.37 6.14 8.06
C LEU A 108 -11.50 7.47 7.29
N SER A 109 -12.40 8.37 7.72
CA SER A 109 -12.69 9.62 7.01
C SER A 109 -11.46 10.50 6.80
N GLY A 110 -10.50 10.48 7.73
CA GLY A 110 -9.25 11.23 7.65
C GLY A 110 -8.34 10.84 6.46
N LEU A 111 -8.59 9.70 5.81
CA LEU A 111 -7.88 9.30 4.59
C LEU A 111 -8.44 9.95 3.32
N PHE A 112 -9.65 10.53 3.39
CA PHE A 112 -10.43 11.03 2.25
C PHE A 112 -10.81 12.51 2.37
N GLU A 113 -10.17 13.27 3.28
CA GLU A 113 -10.36 14.73 3.43
C GLU A 113 -10.02 15.49 2.14
N GLU A 114 -9.03 14.99 1.38
CA GLU A 114 -8.68 15.47 0.06
C GLU A 114 -9.06 14.40 -0.99
N PRO A 115 -9.78 14.77 -2.06
CA PRO A 115 -10.09 13.82 -3.13
C PRO A 115 -8.81 13.39 -3.88
N PHE A 116 -8.80 12.16 -4.39
CA PHE A 116 -7.70 11.67 -5.20
C PHE A 116 -7.57 12.44 -6.52
N ASP A 117 -6.40 13.01 -6.77
CA ASP A 117 -6.00 13.54 -8.06
C ASP A 117 -5.31 12.41 -8.88
N PHE A 118 -6.12 11.59 -9.54
CA PHE A 118 -5.61 10.44 -10.28
C PHE A 118 -4.64 10.82 -11.41
N GLU A 119 -4.74 12.04 -11.97
CA GLU A 119 -3.77 12.50 -12.96
C GLU A 119 -2.39 12.70 -12.34
N LYS A 120 -2.33 13.29 -11.14
CA LYS A 120 -1.06 13.36 -10.40
C LYS A 120 -0.57 11.99 -9.98
N ILE A 121 -1.45 11.15 -9.42
CA ILE A 121 -1.10 9.81 -8.95
C ILE A 121 -0.45 9.00 -10.08
N LYS A 122 -1.07 8.95 -11.26
CA LYS A 122 -0.54 8.26 -12.44
C LYS A 122 0.84 8.78 -12.88
N GLN A 123 1.05 10.08 -12.78
CA GLN A 123 2.33 10.70 -13.16
C GLN A 123 3.48 10.40 -12.18
N ARG A 124 3.19 9.83 -11.00
CA ARG A 124 4.18 9.59 -9.94
C ARG A 124 4.55 8.12 -9.79
N CYS A 125 3.89 7.21 -10.48
CA CYS A 125 4.12 5.78 -10.33
C CYS A 125 4.06 5.07 -11.69
N GLY A 126 5.05 4.22 -11.95
CA GLY A 126 5.17 3.51 -13.22
C GLY A 126 4.20 2.34 -13.38
N LYS A 127 3.89 1.63 -12.29
CA LYS A 127 2.99 0.47 -12.31
C LYS A 127 2.13 0.43 -11.05
N PHE A 128 0.84 0.13 -11.22
CA PHE A 128 -0.09 -0.13 -10.10
C PHE A 128 -0.60 -1.57 -10.17
N ILE A 129 -0.48 -2.29 -9.04
CA ILE A 129 -1.00 -3.65 -8.88
C ILE A 129 -1.93 -3.64 -7.66
N PHE A 130 -3.21 -3.91 -7.88
CA PHE A 130 -4.22 -4.02 -6.83
C PHE A 130 -4.46 -5.51 -6.57
N ILE A 131 -4.05 -5.98 -5.39
CA ILE A 131 -4.29 -7.34 -4.92
C ILE A 131 -5.53 -7.33 -4.05
N HIS A 132 -6.53 -8.14 -4.38
CA HIS A 132 -7.79 -8.17 -3.66
C HIS A 132 -8.33 -9.59 -3.56
N SER A 133 -9.17 -9.85 -2.55
CA SER A 133 -9.91 -11.11 -2.45
C SER A 133 -11.37 -10.90 -2.86
N ASP A 134 -11.96 -11.93 -3.46
CA ASP A 134 -13.37 -11.93 -3.84
C ASP A 134 -14.33 -11.97 -2.65
N ASN A 135 -13.84 -12.37 -1.47
CA ASN A 135 -14.59 -12.50 -0.22
C ASN A 135 -14.06 -11.61 0.92
N ASP A 136 -13.36 -10.50 0.59
CA ASP A 136 -12.91 -9.55 1.61
C ASP A 136 -14.13 -8.97 2.36
N PRO A 137 -14.23 -9.19 3.70
CA PRO A 137 -15.42 -8.78 4.46
C PRO A 137 -15.46 -7.29 4.77
N TYR A 138 -14.34 -6.57 4.58
CA TYR A 138 -14.20 -5.15 4.90
C TYR A 138 -14.20 -4.28 3.66
N CYS A 139 -13.43 -4.66 2.65
CA CYS A 139 -13.20 -3.86 1.47
C CYS A 139 -13.83 -4.51 0.24
N PRO A 140 -14.87 -3.90 -0.38
CA PRO A 140 -15.49 -4.45 -1.58
C PRO A 140 -14.51 -4.54 -2.76
N LEU A 141 -14.47 -5.67 -3.47
CA LEU A 141 -13.63 -5.87 -4.66
C LEU A 141 -13.82 -4.77 -5.73
N ASP A 142 -15.02 -4.22 -5.83
CA ASP A 142 -15.32 -3.15 -6.80
C ASP A 142 -14.57 -1.85 -6.48
N HIS A 143 -14.11 -1.64 -5.25
CA HIS A 143 -13.22 -0.52 -4.92
C HIS A 143 -11.85 -0.69 -5.58
N ALA A 144 -11.26 -1.88 -5.54
CA ALA A 144 -9.99 -2.17 -6.22
C ALA A 144 -10.13 -2.02 -7.74
N LYS A 145 -11.24 -2.50 -8.33
CA LYS A 145 -11.52 -2.35 -9.77
C LYS A 145 -11.66 -0.88 -10.17
N TYR A 146 -12.34 -0.07 -9.33
CA TYR A 146 -12.44 1.36 -9.55
C TYR A 146 -11.07 2.04 -9.54
N LEU A 147 -10.29 1.81 -8.48
CA LEU A 147 -8.96 2.42 -8.33
C LEU A 147 -8.01 2.00 -9.46
N ALA A 148 -8.03 0.74 -9.85
CA ALA A 148 -7.22 0.24 -10.96
C ALA A 148 -7.58 0.92 -12.29
N ARG A 149 -8.88 1.10 -12.58
CA ARG A 149 -9.32 1.84 -13.77
C ARG A 149 -8.81 3.28 -13.77
N GLU A 150 -8.94 3.99 -12.65
CA GLU A 150 -8.54 5.39 -12.53
C GLU A 150 -7.00 5.57 -12.61
N THR A 151 -6.24 4.57 -12.19
CA THR A 151 -4.76 4.60 -12.19
C THR A 151 -4.12 3.92 -13.39
N ASN A 152 -4.90 3.32 -14.31
CA ASN A 152 -4.42 2.41 -15.35
C ASN A 152 -3.65 1.19 -14.78
N GLY A 153 -4.03 0.75 -13.58
CA GLY A 153 -3.46 -0.39 -12.90
C GLY A 153 -4.11 -1.72 -13.26
N GLU A 154 -3.53 -2.79 -12.78
CA GLU A 154 -4.07 -4.15 -12.89
C GLU A 154 -4.71 -4.60 -11.57
N VAL A 155 -5.74 -5.45 -11.66
CA VAL A 155 -6.35 -6.10 -10.50
C VAL A 155 -6.04 -7.57 -10.53
N VAL A 156 -5.46 -8.08 -9.43
CA VAL A 156 -5.23 -9.50 -9.19
C VAL A 156 -6.20 -9.96 -8.11
N VAL A 157 -7.08 -10.88 -8.46
CA VAL A 157 -8.09 -11.40 -7.54
C VAL A 157 -7.70 -12.77 -7.03
N PHE A 158 -7.66 -12.92 -5.72
CA PHE A 158 -7.47 -14.21 -5.04
C PHE A 158 -8.83 -14.70 -4.52
N GLU A 159 -9.11 -15.98 -4.69
CA GLU A 159 -10.35 -16.59 -4.22
C GLU A 159 -10.26 -16.95 -2.73
N GLY A 160 -11.23 -16.52 -1.93
CA GLY A 160 -11.41 -16.97 -0.56
C GLY A 160 -10.38 -16.49 0.46
N GLN A 161 -9.60 -15.45 0.17
CA GLN A 161 -8.46 -15.04 0.99
C GLN A 161 -8.80 -13.99 2.07
N GLY A 162 -10.05 -13.55 2.15
CA GLY A 162 -10.48 -12.54 3.12
C GLY A 162 -9.73 -11.23 2.95
N HIS A 163 -9.29 -10.63 4.06
CA HIS A 163 -8.61 -9.35 4.08
C HIS A 163 -7.06 -9.45 4.13
N PHE A 164 -6.50 -10.60 3.79
CA PHE A 164 -5.04 -10.85 3.85
C PHE A 164 -4.42 -10.52 5.21
N ASN A 165 -5.13 -10.83 6.30
CA ASN A 165 -4.71 -10.52 7.67
C ASN A 165 -4.81 -11.74 8.60
N THR A 166 -4.04 -11.69 9.69
CA THR A 166 -4.01 -12.78 10.70
C THR A 166 -5.26 -12.85 11.55
N GLU A 167 -6.11 -11.82 11.53
CA GLU A 167 -7.41 -11.83 12.20
C GLU A 167 -8.35 -12.87 11.56
N LEU A 168 -8.33 -13.00 10.24
CA LEU A 168 -9.17 -13.92 9.48
C LEU A 168 -8.49 -15.27 9.23
N SER A 169 -7.17 -15.30 9.06
CA SER A 169 -6.38 -16.52 8.86
C SER A 169 -4.95 -16.36 9.35
N SER A 170 -4.51 -17.30 10.22
CA SER A 170 -3.10 -17.36 10.66
C SER A 170 -2.09 -17.59 9.52
N ASP A 171 -2.54 -18.02 8.35
CA ASP A 171 -1.67 -18.16 7.17
C ASP A 171 -1.03 -16.84 6.77
N TYR A 172 -1.70 -15.71 7.10
CA TYR A 172 -1.20 -14.37 6.83
C TYR A 172 -0.15 -13.83 7.84
N GLU A 173 0.50 -14.71 8.61
CA GLU A 173 1.83 -14.43 9.16
C GLU A 173 2.90 -14.34 8.05
N GLN A 174 2.58 -14.87 6.86
CA GLN A 174 3.39 -14.84 5.64
C GLN A 174 2.48 -14.56 4.44
N PHE A 175 3.05 -13.96 3.37
CA PHE A 175 2.35 -13.76 2.11
C PHE A 175 3.35 -13.96 0.95
N PRO A 176 3.70 -15.23 0.62
CA PRO A 176 4.73 -15.52 -0.37
C PRO A 176 4.46 -14.97 -1.76
N GLU A 177 3.20 -14.94 -2.19
CA GLU A 177 2.79 -14.49 -3.51
C GLU A 177 3.11 -13.01 -3.75
N ILE A 178 3.11 -12.17 -2.70
CA ILE A 178 3.42 -10.73 -2.85
C ILE A 178 4.83 -10.48 -3.37
N ILE A 179 5.77 -11.39 -3.07
CA ILE A 179 7.15 -11.29 -3.53
C ILE A 179 7.22 -11.37 -5.06
N GLN A 180 6.40 -12.21 -5.67
CA GLN A 180 6.34 -12.36 -7.12
C GLN A 180 5.94 -11.05 -7.80
N PHE A 181 4.93 -10.35 -7.27
CA PHE A 181 4.51 -9.04 -7.79
C PHE A 181 5.58 -7.96 -7.60
N ILE A 182 6.35 -8.02 -6.49
CA ILE A 182 7.48 -7.12 -6.28
C ILE A 182 8.58 -7.39 -7.33
N ASP A 183 8.92 -8.66 -7.56
CA ASP A 183 9.92 -9.06 -8.55
C ASP A 183 9.51 -8.60 -9.96
N GLU A 184 8.28 -8.88 -10.39
CA GLU A 184 7.73 -8.45 -11.68
C GLU A 184 7.74 -6.92 -11.84
N ALA A 185 7.46 -6.19 -10.75
CA ALA A 185 7.50 -4.73 -10.77
C ALA A 185 8.93 -4.17 -10.88
N ILE A 186 9.92 -4.89 -10.37
CA ILE A 186 11.33 -4.48 -10.44
C ILE A 186 11.94 -4.78 -11.82
N GLU A 187 11.53 -5.88 -12.45
CA GLU A 187 12.05 -6.32 -13.75
C GLU A 187 11.44 -5.57 -14.94
N SER A 188 10.27 -4.95 -14.76
CA SER A 188 9.58 -4.14 -15.77
C SER A 188 10.14 -2.73 -15.86
#